data_38425c70428e0bfab44949596a59b5da
#
_entry.id   38425c70428e0bfab44949596a59b5da
#
_cell.length_a   1.000
_cell.length_b   1.000
_cell.length_c   1.000
_cell.angle_alpha   90.00
_cell.angle_beta   90.00
_cell.angle_gamma   90.00
#
_symmetry.space_group_name_H-M   'P 1'
#
loop_
_entity.id
_entity.type
_entity.pdbx_description
1 polymer ?
#
loop_
_entity_poly.entity_id
_entity_poly.type
_entity_poly.pdbx_seq_one_letter_code
_entity_poly.pdbx_strand_id
1 'polypeptide(L)'
;MKRTLPMIRNRLRWYPLLLLFVLVASCAESTRHDENLAAVRAIEFVQITLIDKNLDKGYQLLAAGGKRHISLDKFKETMIRLHPRGFPVKITAKEYQPMPGEKALWIYLNGENGDEQFHYRLTMEANDNGDYKVLTLDNGLVGRFFSASSEKRRFEKPISTHP
;
A
#
# COMPACT_ATOMS: atom_id res chain seq x y z
N MET A 1 -30.80 35.39 63.40
CA MET A 1 -30.16 34.20 62.85
C MET A 1 -30.23 34.27 61.30
N LYS A 2 -29.12 34.63 60.64
CA LYS A 2 -29.04 34.69 59.17
C LYS A 2 -28.24 33.44 58.72
N ARG A 3 -28.87 32.52 58.04
CA ARG A 3 -28.18 31.36 57.42
C ARG A 3 -27.73 31.74 56.02
N THR A 4 -26.43 31.79 55.84
CA THR A 4 -25.80 31.95 54.53
C THR A 4 -25.71 30.58 53.85
N LEU A 5 -26.36 30.46 52.69
CA LEU A 5 -26.23 29.29 51.80
C LEU A 5 -24.90 29.33 51.03
N PRO A 6 -24.14 28.25 50.90
CA PRO A 6 -22.89 28.25 50.16
C PRO A 6 -23.14 28.17 48.66
N MET A 7 -22.34 28.95 47.97
CA MET A 7 -22.29 29.16 46.54
C MET A 7 -21.75 27.90 45.81
N ILE A 8 -22.65 27.04 45.31
CA ILE A 8 -22.28 25.92 44.40
C ILE A 8 -22.61 26.34 42.97
N ARG A 9 -21.78 27.21 42.37
CA ARG A 9 -22.12 27.75 41.04
C ARG A 9 -21.02 27.69 39.99
N ASN A 10 -19.86 27.04 40.25
CA ASN A 10 -18.74 27.09 39.32
C ASN A 10 -18.21 25.72 38.79
N ARG A 11 -18.84 24.59 39.15
CA ARG A 11 -18.31 23.31 38.70
C ARG A 11 -18.92 22.79 37.37
N LEU A 12 -20.02 23.42 36.90
CA LEU A 12 -20.73 22.93 35.70
C LEU A 12 -20.22 23.47 34.37
N ARG A 13 -19.30 24.45 34.39
CA ARG A 13 -18.78 25.08 33.15
C ARG A 13 -17.64 24.32 32.48
N TRP A 14 -17.06 23.33 33.13
CA TRP A 14 -15.90 22.60 32.61
C TRP A 14 -16.24 21.27 31.95
N TYR A 15 -17.44 20.73 32.17
CA TYR A 15 -17.87 19.47 31.58
C TYR A 15 -17.97 19.47 30.04
N PRO A 16 -18.44 20.55 29.37
CA PRO A 16 -18.49 20.54 27.91
C PRO A 16 -17.11 20.53 27.26
N LEU A 17 -16.08 21.10 27.90
CA LEU A 17 -14.72 21.09 27.39
C LEU A 17 -14.07 19.71 27.50
N LEU A 18 -14.36 18.96 28.55
CA LEU A 18 -13.88 17.60 28.77
C LEU A 18 -14.57 16.61 27.81
N LEU A 19 -15.85 16.81 27.51
CA LEU A 19 -16.59 16.00 26.54
C LEU A 19 -16.09 16.19 25.12
N LEU A 20 -15.70 17.41 24.75
CA LEU A 20 -15.13 17.74 23.45
C LEU A 20 -13.76 17.07 23.25
N PHE A 21 -12.96 16.93 24.32
CA PHE A 21 -11.64 16.29 24.25
C PHE A 21 -11.71 14.77 24.02
N VAL A 22 -12.76 14.11 24.54
CA VAL A 22 -12.98 12.66 24.36
C VAL A 22 -13.40 12.31 22.93
N LEU A 23 -14.11 13.23 22.24
CA LEU A 23 -14.57 13.00 20.86
C LEU A 23 -13.44 13.10 19.82
N VAL A 24 -12.35 13.80 20.12
CA VAL A 24 -11.22 13.96 19.17
C VAL A 24 -10.24 12.78 19.23
N ALA A 25 -10.23 12.00 20.32
CA ALA A 25 -9.31 10.88 20.51
C ALA A 25 -9.71 9.60 19.75
N SER A 26 -10.89 9.57 19.08
CA SER A 26 -11.48 8.33 18.54
C SER A 26 -11.28 8.11 17.04
N CYS A 27 -10.47 8.90 16.33
CA CYS A 27 -10.32 8.82 14.88
C CYS A 27 -8.93 8.42 14.36
N ALA A 28 -8.13 7.72 15.15
CA ALA A 28 -6.92 7.09 14.63
C ALA A 28 -7.12 5.57 14.52
N GLU A 29 -8.05 5.14 13.67
CA GLU A 29 -8.06 3.75 13.20
C GLU A 29 -6.81 3.56 12.35
N SER A 30 -5.77 2.96 12.94
CA SER A 30 -4.63 2.50 12.16
C SER A 30 -5.12 1.36 11.27
N THR A 31 -5.22 1.61 9.97
CA THR A 31 -5.56 0.58 8.99
C THR A 31 -4.55 -0.56 9.12
N ARG A 32 -4.99 -1.70 9.64
CA ARG A 32 -4.14 -2.88 9.76
C ARG A 32 -4.07 -3.54 8.40
N HIS A 33 -2.87 -3.58 7.82
CA HIS A 33 -2.62 -4.27 6.56
C HIS A 33 -2.27 -5.74 6.79
N ASP A 34 -2.69 -6.61 5.85
CA ASP A 34 -2.13 -7.95 5.68
C ASP A 34 -1.02 -7.87 4.63
N GLU A 35 0.19 -7.63 5.11
CA GLU A 35 1.38 -7.42 4.28
C GLU A 35 1.74 -8.69 3.49
N ASN A 36 1.50 -9.87 4.07
CA ASN A 36 1.78 -11.14 3.40
C ASN A 36 0.83 -11.36 2.23
N LEU A 37 -0.47 -11.13 2.43
CA LEU A 37 -1.46 -11.22 1.35
C LEU A 37 -1.15 -10.19 0.26
N ALA A 38 -0.82 -8.96 0.63
CA ALA A 38 -0.44 -7.92 -0.34
C ALA A 38 0.79 -8.34 -1.17
N ALA A 39 1.81 -8.93 -0.54
CA ALA A 39 2.99 -9.41 -1.24
C ALA A 39 2.68 -10.59 -2.18
N VAL A 40 1.83 -11.54 -1.76
CA VAL A 40 1.36 -12.64 -2.62
C VAL A 40 0.64 -12.09 -3.85
N ARG A 41 -0.25 -11.10 -3.69
CA ARG A 41 -0.95 -10.47 -4.82
C ARG A 41 -0.01 -9.65 -5.72
N ALA A 42 0.99 -8.99 -5.16
CA ALA A 42 2.01 -8.28 -5.92
C ALA A 42 2.84 -9.26 -6.78
N ILE A 43 3.23 -10.39 -6.23
CA ILE A 43 3.95 -11.46 -6.94
C ILE A 43 3.06 -12.07 -8.04
N GLU A 44 1.79 -12.39 -7.74
CA GLU A 44 0.82 -12.89 -8.73
C GLU A 44 0.69 -11.94 -9.92
N PHE A 45 0.58 -10.65 -9.66
CA PHE A 45 0.51 -9.63 -10.72
C PHE A 45 1.77 -9.66 -11.60
N VAL A 46 2.96 -9.64 -11.00
CA VAL A 46 4.23 -9.63 -11.75
C VAL A 46 4.46 -10.97 -12.47
N GLN A 47 4.12 -12.11 -11.85
CA GLN A 47 4.16 -13.41 -12.51
C GLN A 47 3.34 -13.39 -13.80
N ILE A 48 2.05 -13.05 -13.70
CA ILE A 48 1.13 -13.03 -14.82
C ILE A 48 1.54 -11.99 -15.88
N THR A 49 1.93 -10.79 -15.45
CA THR A 49 2.18 -9.66 -16.34
C THR A 49 3.53 -9.76 -17.05
N LEU A 50 4.59 -10.06 -16.30
CA LEU A 50 5.98 -9.95 -16.78
C LEU A 50 6.59 -11.31 -17.12
N ILE A 51 6.38 -12.35 -16.30
CA ILE A 51 6.96 -13.68 -16.54
C ILE A 51 6.13 -14.43 -17.59
N ASP A 52 4.82 -14.55 -17.37
CA ASP A 52 3.90 -15.21 -18.31
C ASP A 52 3.54 -14.32 -19.52
N LYS A 53 3.91 -13.03 -19.47
CA LYS A 53 3.64 -12.03 -20.52
C LYS A 53 2.16 -11.88 -20.90
N ASN A 54 1.27 -12.20 -19.96
CA ASN A 54 -0.18 -12.07 -20.14
C ASN A 54 -0.64 -10.67 -19.71
N LEU A 55 -0.39 -9.67 -20.55
CA LEU A 55 -0.66 -8.26 -20.25
C LEU A 55 -2.16 -7.97 -20.09
N ASP A 56 -3.03 -8.70 -20.80
CA ASP A 56 -4.48 -8.55 -20.67
C ASP A 56 -4.95 -8.98 -19.29
N LYS A 57 -4.51 -10.15 -18.82
CA LYS A 57 -4.84 -10.65 -17.49
C LYS A 57 -4.19 -9.77 -16.42
N GLY A 58 -2.95 -9.33 -16.63
CA GLY A 58 -2.26 -8.38 -15.72
C GLY A 58 -3.05 -7.08 -15.55
N TYR A 59 -3.59 -6.52 -16.64
CA TYR A 59 -4.44 -5.32 -16.56
C TYR A 59 -5.70 -5.56 -15.73
N GLN A 60 -6.28 -6.75 -15.73
CA GLN A 60 -7.46 -7.06 -14.90
C GLN A 60 -7.15 -7.06 -13.40
N LEU A 61 -5.91 -7.31 -13.02
CA LEU A 61 -5.44 -7.29 -11.63
C LEU A 61 -5.18 -5.88 -11.08
N LEU A 62 -5.25 -4.85 -11.94
CA LEU A 62 -5.16 -3.46 -11.48
C LEU A 62 -6.40 -3.08 -10.67
N ALA A 63 -6.19 -2.25 -9.65
CA ALA A 63 -7.24 -1.58 -8.91
C ALA A 63 -8.06 -0.64 -9.82
N ALA A 64 -9.29 -0.36 -9.44
CA ALA A 64 -10.14 0.58 -10.19
C ALA A 64 -9.49 1.95 -10.34
N GLY A 65 -8.77 2.42 -9.31
CA GLY A 65 -7.97 3.62 -9.33
C GLY A 65 -6.92 3.60 -10.46
N GLY A 66 -6.12 2.53 -10.52
CA GLY A 66 -5.11 2.36 -11.58
C GLY A 66 -5.72 2.37 -12.98
N LYS A 67 -6.82 1.62 -13.19
CA LYS A 67 -7.51 1.55 -14.49
C LYS A 67 -8.08 2.90 -14.96
N ARG A 68 -8.43 3.80 -14.05
CA ARG A 68 -8.86 5.16 -14.43
C ARG A 68 -7.74 6.01 -15.03
N HIS A 69 -6.49 5.73 -14.69
CA HIS A 69 -5.33 6.51 -15.13
C HIS A 69 -4.60 5.93 -16.34
N ILE A 70 -4.83 4.66 -16.68
CA ILE A 70 -4.16 4.01 -17.79
C ILE A 70 -5.12 3.10 -18.55
N SER A 71 -5.21 3.24 -19.88
CA SER A 71 -5.93 2.32 -20.74
C SER A 71 -5.15 1.00 -20.91
N LEU A 72 -5.82 -0.07 -21.36
CA LEU A 72 -5.17 -1.36 -21.63
C LEU A 72 -4.00 -1.21 -22.63
N ASP A 73 -4.20 -0.48 -23.72
CA ASP A 73 -3.16 -0.32 -24.76
C ASP A 73 -1.96 0.43 -24.20
N LYS A 74 -2.20 1.50 -23.42
CA LYS A 74 -1.13 2.25 -22.77
C LYS A 74 -0.41 1.46 -21.70
N PHE A 75 -1.13 0.61 -20.98
CA PHE A 75 -0.54 -0.34 -20.03
C PHE A 75 0.42 -1.30 -20.74
N LYS A 76 -0.03 -1.93 -21.84
CA LYS A 76 0.79 -2.85 -22.66
C LYS A 76 2.07 -2.16 -23.15
N GLU A 77 1.93 -0.98 -23.76
CA GLU A 77 3.08 -0.17 -24.22
C GLU A 77 4.04 0.12 -23.07
N THR A 78 3.51 0.53 -21.91
CA THR A 78 4.33 0.88 -20.75
C THR A 78 5.10 -0.33 -20.21
N MET A 79 4.46 -1.50 -20.10
CA MET A 79 5.13 -2.71 -19.63
C MET A 79 6.30 -3.12 -20.53
N ILE A 80 6.12 -3.04 -21.86
CA ILE A 80 7.19 -3.32 -22.82
C ILE A 80 8.34 -2.28 -22.68
N ARG A 81 8.00 -1.00 -22.60
CA ARG A 81 8.98 0.09 -22.49
C ARG A 81 9.81 0.03 -21.20
N LEU A 82 9.24 -0.45 -20.10
CA LEU A 82 9.95 -0.61 -18.82
C LEU A 82 10.98 -1.74 -18.86
N HIS A 83 10.92 -2.64 -19.87
CA HIS A 83 11.73 -3.84 -19.94
C HIS A 83 12.51 -3.94 -21.27
N PRO A 84 13.33 -2.93 -21.64
CA PRO A 84 14.03 -2.89 -22.92
C PRO A 84 15.08 -3.99 -23.07
N ARG A 85 15.56 -4.57 -21.96
CA ARG A 85 16.56 -5.65 -21.90
C ARG A 85 15.98 -7.02 -21.62
N GLY A 86 14.65 -7.13 -21.54
CA GLY A 86 13.95 -8.38 -21.23
C GLY A 86 13.19 -8.32 -19.92
N PHE A 87 12.55 -9.42 -19.58
CA PHE A 87 11.68 -9.57 -18.41
C PHE A 87 12.35 -10.47 -17.36
N PRO A 88 12.03 -10.31 -16.08
CA PRO A 88 12.50 -11.23 -15.04
C PRO A 88 11.93 -12.64 -15.28
N VAL A 89 12.66 -13.64 -14.83
CA VAL A 89 12.22 -15.05 -14.80
C VAL A 89 11.89 -15.52 -13.38
N LYS A 90 12.35 -14.75 -12.39
CA LYS A 90 12.09 -15.01 -10.97
C LYS A 90 11.82 -13.70 -10.24
N ILE A 91 10.88 -13.70 -9.30
CA ILE A 91 10.53 -12.54 -8.48
C ILE A 91 10.51 -12.91 -7.00
N THR A 92 10.98 -11.99 -6.18
CA THR A 92 11.00 -12.14 -4.72
C THR A 92 10.55 -10.83 -4.05
N ALA A 93 9.57 -10.90 -3.15
CA ALA A 93 9.22 -9.81 -2.25
C ALA A 93 10.07 -9.92 -0.98
N LYS A 94 10.83 -8.88 -0.64
CA LYS A 94 11.70 -8.84 0.54
C LYS A 94 11.28 -7.78 1.55
N GLU A 95 10.67 -6.71 1.08
CA GLU A 95 10.38 -5.53 1.89
C GLU A 95 9.00 -4.97 1.58
N TYR A 96 8.41 -4.33 2.57
CA TYR A 96 7.15 -3.58 2.43
C TYR A 96 7.20 -2.28 3.22
N GLN A 97 6.28 -1.37 2.93
CA GLN A 97 6.17 -0.10 3.65
C GLN A 97 4.70 0.31 3.70
N PRO A 98 4.06 0.30 4.88
CA PRO A 98 2.69 0.80 5.05
C PRO A 98 2.59 2.28 4.69
N MET A 99 1.46 2.69 4.11
CA MET A 99 1.13 4.09 3.88
C MET A 99 0.21 4.54 5.02
N PRO A 100 0.68 5.42 5.94
CA PRO A 100 -0.11 5.81 7.11
C PRO A 100 -1.42 6.49 6.73
N GLY A 101 -2.53 6.03 7.33
CA GLY A 101 -3.86 6.57 7.06
C GLY A 101 -4.50 6.13 5.74
N GLU A 102 -3.79 5.34 4.93
CA GLU A 102 -4.27 4.86 3.64
C GLU A 102 -4.63 3.37 3.69
N LYS A 103 -5.56 2.93 2.84
CA LYS A 103 -5.83 1.50 2.60
C LYS A 103 -4.81 0.89 1.62
N ALA A 104 -3.56 1.38 1.64
CA ALA A 104 -2.53 1.00 0.69
C ALA A 104 -1.17 0.81 1.36
N LEU A 105 -0.31 0.00 0.72
CA LEU A 105 1.07 -0.18 1.11
C LEU A 105 1.95 -0.41 -0.13
N TRP A 106 3.23 -0.12 0.03
CA TRP A 106 4.23 -0.45 -0.98
C TRP A 106 4.82 -1.83 -0.73
N ILE A 107 4.91 -2.64 -1.79
CA ILE A 107 5.65 -3.90 -1.83
C ILE A 107 6.86 -3.69 -2.74
N TYR A 108 8.04 -4.03 -2.23
CA TYR A 108 9.31 -3.96 -2.97
C TYR A 108 9.68 -5.35 -3.44
N LEU A 109 9.82 -5.49 -4.76
CA LEU A 109 10.15 -6.76 -5.42
C LEU A 109 11.53 -6.67 -6.06
N ASN A 110 12.27 -7.76 -5.96
CA ASN A 110 13.49 -8.00 -6.74
C ASN A 110 13.22 -9.07 -7.78
N GLY A 111 13.54 -8.76 -9.03
CA GLY A 111 13.48 -9.69 -10.16
C GLY A 111 14.87 -10.07 -10.63
N GLU A 112 15.00 -11.26 -11.21
CA GLU A 112 16.26 -11.81 -11.71
C GLU A 112 16.02 -12.45 -13.09
N ASN A 113 16.99 -12.28 -14.00
CA ASN A 113 17.10 -13.02 -15.26
C ASN A 113 18.58 -13.13 -15.65
N GLY A 114 19.21 -14.26 -15.34
CA GLY A 114 20.66 -14.41 -15.44
C GLY A 114 21.37 -13.36 -14.56
N ASP A 115 22.23 -12.56 -15.16
CA ASP A 115 22.96 -11.47 -14.47
C ASP A 115 22.14 -10.17 -14.35
N GLU A 116 20.99 -10.09 -15.02
CA GLU A 116 20.13 -8.91 -14.98
C GLU A 116 19.30 -8.88 -13.68
N GLN A 117 19.32 -7.72 -13.02
CA GLN A 117 18.56 -7.44 -11.80
C GLN A 117 17.49 -6.41 -12.08
N PHE A 118 16.29 -6.65 -11.57
CA PHE A 118 15.14 -5.76 -11.68
C PHE A 118 14.66 -5.36 -10.30
N HIS A 119 14.29 -4.11 -10.13
CA HIS A 119 13.73 -3.59 -8.90
C HIS A 119 12.37 -2.96 -9.18
N TYR A 120 11.35 -3.40 -8.47
CA TYR A 120 10.00 -2.88 -8.60
C TYR A 120 9.47 -2.40 -7.26
N ARG A 121 8.65 -1.38 -7.32
CA ARG A 121 7.80 -0.97 -6.21
C ARG A 121 6.35 -0.98 -6.69
N LEU A 122 5.52 -1.79 -6.07
CA LEU A 122 4.09 -1.83 -6.32
C LEU A 122 3.37 -1.12 -5.18
N THR A 123 2.42 -0.26 -5.55
CA THR A 123 1.42 0.23 -4.60
C THR A 123 0.25 -0.74 -4.63
N MET A 124 0.02 -1.41 -3.50
CA MET A 124 -1.06 -2.36 -3.32
C MET A 124 -2.20 -1.68 -2.55
N GLU A 125 -3.39 -1.65 -3.12
CA GLU A 125 -4.59 -1.05 -2.53
C GLU A 125 -5.51 -2.16 -2.01
N ALA A 126 -5.87 -2.09 -0.71
CA ALA A 126 -6.85 -3.01 -0.13
C ALA A 126 -8.25 -2.63 -0.61
N ASN A 127 -9.01 -3.63 -1.06
CA ASN A 127 -10.44 -3.48 -1.34
C ASN A 127 -11.29 -3.73 -0.08
N ASP A 128 -12.60 -3.50 -0.19
CA ASP A 128 -13.53 -3.65 0.94
C ASP A 128 -13.69 -5.12 1.41
N ASN A 129 -13.26 -6.10 0.60
CA ASN A 129 -13.26 -7.53 0.94
C ASN A 129 -11.95 -7.97 1.64
N GLY A 130 -11.02 -7.05 1.90
CA GLY A 130 -9.72 -7.34 2.52
C GLY A 130 -8.68 -7.95 1.57
N ASP A 131 -8.97 -8.05 0.26
CA ASP A 131 -8.01 -8.47 -0.77
C ASP A 131 -7.26 -7.26 -1.34
N TYR A 132 -6.15 -7.47 -2.04
CA TYR A 132 -5.30 -6.41 -2.59
C TYR A 132 -5.28 -6.43 -4.11
N LYS A 133 -5.25 -5.22 -4.70
CA LYS A 133 -5.04 -5.01 -6.13
C LYS A 133 -3.92 -4.00 -6.37
N VAL A 134 -3.30 -4.07 -7.53
CA VAL A 134 -2.22 -3.17 -7.91
C VAL A 134 -2.79 -1.81 -8.32
N LEU A 135 -2.40 -0.76 -7.61
CA LEU A 135 -2.72 0.62 -7.99
C LEU A 135 -1.69 1.18 -8.98
N THR A 136 -0.39 1.01 -8.67
CA THR A 136 0.72 1.41 -9.54
C THR A 136 1.86 0.40 -9.53
N LEU A 137 2.63 0.37 -10.62
CA LEU A 137 3.90 -0.32 -10.73
C LEU A 137 4.97 0.70 -11.15
N ASP A 138 6.00 0.83 -10.34
CA ASP A 138 7.19 1.64 -10.63
C ASP A 138 8.43 0.73 -10.73
N ASN A 139 9.29 1.02 -11.69
CA ASN A 139 10.58 0.34 -11.83
C ASN A 139 11.61 0.99 -10.90
N GLY A 140 11.51 0.93 -9.63
CA GLY A 140 12.44 1.34 -8.57
C GLY A 140 13.47 2.46 -8.81
N LEU A 141 13.70 2.84 -10.07
CA LEU A 141 14.64 3.88 -10.50
C LEU A 141 14.00 5.26 -10.61
N VAL A 142 12.66 5.34 -10.67
CA VAL A 142 11.93 6.58 -10.87
C VAL A 142 11.37 7.08 -9.54
N GLY A 143 12.05 8.10 -9.02
CA GLY A 143 11.48 9.00 -8.03
C GLY A 143 11.77 8.63 -6.58
N ARG A 144 12.61 9.43 -5.95
CA ARG A 144 12.64 9.60 -4.51
C ARG A 144 11.32 10.26 -4.08
N PHE A 145 10.25 9.48 -4.01
CA PHE A 145 9.07 9.93 -3.30
C PHE A 145 9.32 9.76 -1.81
N PHE A 146 9.65 10.86 -1.16
CA PHE A 146 9.72 10.94 0.29
C PHE A 146 8.29 10.87 0.84
N SER A 147 7.83 9.70 1.23
CA SER A 147 6.81 9.61 2.25
C SER A 147 7.53 9.56 3.60
N ALA A 148 7.54 10.68 4.27
CA ALA A 148 8.34 10.89 5.48
C ALA A 148 7.81 10.18 6.73
N SER A 149 6.77 9.35 6.65
CA SER A 149 5.99 8.96 7.83
C SER A 149 5.91 7.47 8.13
N SER A 150 6.49 6.59 7.30
CA SER A 150 6.53 5.17 7.62
C SER A 150 7.87 4.54 7.31
N GLU A 151 8.32 3.63 8.16
CA GLU A 151 9.57 2.91 8.00
C GLU A 151 9.37 1.70 7.09
N LYS A 152 10.36 1.44 6.20
CA LYS A 152 10.43 0.25 5.39
C LYS A 152 10.75 -0.95 6.29
N ARG A 153 9.97 -2.04 6.15
CA ARG A 153 10.08 -3.26 6.94
C ARG A 153 10.42 -4.45 6.05
N ARG A 154 11.01 -5.48 6.64
CA ARG A 154 11.34 -6.73 5.94
C ARG A 154 10.34 -7.81 6.30
N PHE A 155 10.02 -8.67 5.35
CA PHE A 155 9.33 -9.92 5.63
C PHE A 155 10.24 -10.86 6.42
N GLU A 156 9.70 -11.61 7.38
CA GLU A 156 10.44 -12.62 8.12
C GLU A 156 11.03 -13.68 7.18
N LYS A 157 10.26 -14.06 6.16
CA LYS A 157 10.70 -14.93 5.08
C LYS A 157 10.36 -14.27 3.75
N PRO A 158 11.34 -14.21 2.80
CA PRO A 158 11.05 -13.71 1.47
C PRO A 158 9.95 -14.53 0.81
N ILE A 159 9.00 -13.84 0.15
CA ILE A 159 7.92 -14.47 -0.62
C ILE A 159 8.36 -14.45 -2.08
N SER A 160 8.37 -15.59 -2.76
CA SER A 160 8.84 -15.70 -4.15
C SER A 160 7.83 -16.41 -5.04
N THR A 161 7.97 -16.20 -6.36
CA THR A 161 7.37 -17.09 -7.35
C THR A 161 7.91 -18.50 -7.11
N HIS A 162 7.03 -19.51 -7.16
CA HIS A 162 7.49 -20.90 -7.16
C HIS A 162 8.31 -21.14 -8.43
N PRO A 163 9.37 -21.94 -8.35
CA PRO A 163 10.15 -22.35 -9.50
C PRO A 163 9.33 -23.21 -10.45
#